data_8493aa440288055d2e1fa1d57e2b3032
#
_entry.id   8493aa440288055d2e1fa1d57e2b3032
#
_cell.length_a   1.000
_cell.length_b   1.000
_cell.length_c   1.000
_cell.angle_alpha   90.00
_cell.angle_beta   90.00
_cell.angle_gamma   90.00
#
_symmetry.space_group_name_H-M   'P 1'
#
loop_
_entity.id
_entity.type
_entity.pdbx_description
1 polymer ?
#
loop_
_entity_poly.entity_id
_entity_poly.type
_entity_poly.pdbx_seq_one_letter_code
_entity_poly.pdbx_strand_id
1 'polypeptide(L)'
;MNASDFEKNRIRIPHRSALPLNRSNMPSGNEISLKRYTQNRSVRIPEDFGPRQSLKGFDPAYRNIIDYIVRITYRIWETDDREVDYIGQCYAPDSVVFDDYGLQKGSKKIISDTYHTTAAFPDIVLDAEEVIWAGNDEIGFHTSHLTRIIGTNTGESRYGAAKGTRVHFLVIANCVALENDIFLEHVLYNTSAMLKQMGVDPWKEAERLAHDPPPGWPRSEAVWNQLKTSASPSLPISEQDLVAGFDPDAFSRSLHHNVWNKDGSSINAYYQDDFVFEGTTDRRFSGKEAYTEYIREIREVFPDLKLGVDEVYWMGNASEGWLISTRWSAEGTHLGDGIYRQPTGRACQIWGCLLYTSPSPRDDEL
;
A
#
# COMPACT_ATOMS: atom_id res chain seq x y z
N MET A 1 12.91 2.57 -29.67
CA MET A 1 13.95 3.30 -28.92
C MET A 1 14.55 2.29 -27.97
N ASN A 2 15.87 2.10 -27.99
CA ASN A 2 16.50 1.16 -27.04
C ASN A 2 16.41 1.74 -25.61
N ALA A 3 16.35 0.90 -24.58
CA ALA A 3 16.30 1.34 -23.18
C ALA A 3 17.42 2.37 -22.85
N SER A 4 18.63 2.18 -23.40
CA SER A 4 19.74 3.13 -23.24
C SER A 4 19.51 4.51 -23.84
N ASP A 5 18.67 4.63 -24.87
CA ASP A 5 18.35 5.90 -25.53
C ASP A 5 17.22 6.62 -24.82
N PHE A 6 16.28 5.88 -24.20
CA PHE A 6 15.24 6.44 -23.36
C PHE A 6 15.85 7.14 -22.13
N GLU A 7 16.75 6.46 -21.44
CA GLU A 7 17.39 6.96 -20.22
C GLU A 7 18.23 8.23 -20.45
N LYS A 8 18.96 8.31 -21.57
CA LYS A 8 19.86 9.43 -21.87
C LYS A 8 19.14 10.74 -22.21
N ASN A 9 17.93 10.65 -22.77
CA ASN A 9 17.21 11.81 -23.29
C ASN A 9 16.06 12.28 -22.41
N ARG A 10 15.87 11.64 -21.25
CA ARG A 10 14.75 11.93 -20.35
C ARG A 10 15.00 13.19 -19.53
N ILE A 11 14.08 14.15 -19.64
CA ILE A 11 14.06 15.33 -18.77
C ILE A 11 13.26 14.95 -17.52
N ARG A 12 13.90 15.00 -16.38
CA ARG A 12 13.27 14.69 -15.07
C ARG A 12 12.86 16.00 -14.40
N ILE A 13 11.61 16.06 -13.95
CA ILE A 13 11.05 17.24 -13.29
C ILE A 13 11.14 17.03 -11.78
N PRO A 14 11.91 17.84 -11.06
CA PRO A 14 11.99 17.76 -9.60
C PRO A 14 10.76 18.38 -8.93
N HIS A 15 10.60 18.09 -7.63
CA HIS A 15 9.58 18.70 -6.75
C HIS A 15 8.13 18.53 -7.24
N ARG A 16 7.82 17.35 -7.78
CA ARG A 16 6.44 16.99 -8.13
C ARG A 16 5.59 16.85 -6.87
N SER A 17 4.33 17.24 -6.98
CA SER A 17 3.31 16.98 -5.98
C SER A 17 2.19 16.15 -6.59
N ALA A 18 1.67 15.20 -5.84
CA ALA A 18 0.50 14.44 -6.27
C ALA A 18 -0.70 15.39 -6.44
N LEU A 19 -1.36 15.27 -7.57
CA LEU A 19 -2.59 16.00 -7.84
C LEU A 19 -3.79 15.17 -7.36
N PRO A 20 -4.85 15.81 -6.83
CA PRO A 20 -6.03 15.09 -6.39
C PRO A 20 -6.68 14.31 -7.54
N LEU A 21 -7.04 13.08 -7.26
CA LEU A 21 -7.87 12.29 -8.15
C LEU A 21 -9.29 12.84 -8.21
N ASN A 22 -9.98 12.59 -9.31
CA ASN A 22 -11.41 12.78 -9.45
C ASN A 22 -12.03 11.50 -10.08
N ARG A 23 -13.36 11.39 -10.11
CA ARG A 23 -14.04 10.18 -10.58
C ARG A 23 -13.72 9.82 -12.03
N SER A 24 -13.47 10.78 -12.90
CA SER A 24 -13.10 10.52 -14.30
C SER A 24 -11.70 9.90 -14.46
N ASN A 25 -10.92 9.86 -13.39
CA ASN A 25 -9.61 9.24 -13.36
C ASN A 25 -9.66 7.76 -12.94
N MET A 26 -10.83 7.25 -12.53
CA MET A 26 -11.01 5.86 -12.15
C MET A 26 -11.24 5.00 -13.39
N PRO A 27 -10.59 3.84 -13.50
CA PRO A 27 -10.90 2.87 -14.55
C PRO A 27 -12.36 2.41 -14.47
N SER A 28 -13.04 2.37 -15.61
CA SER A 28 -14.43 1.93 -15.70
C SER A 28 -14.61 0.40 -15.71
N GLY A 29 -13.51 -0.35 -15.60
CA GLY A 29 -13.51 -1.81 -15.62
C GLY A 29 -12.16 -2.38 -15.19
N ASN A 30 -12.04 -3.72 -15.24
CA ASN A 30 -10.85 -4.47 -14.83
C ASN A 30 -10.01 -4.95 -16.04
N GLU A 31 -10.08 -4.29 -17.19
CA GLU A 31 -9.35 -4.69 -18.40
C GLU A 31 -7.83 -4.63 -18.22
N ILE A 32 -7.35 -3.62 -17.47
CA ILE A 32 -5.95 -3.48 -17.05
C ILE A 32 -5.90 -3.86 -15.58
N SER A 33 -5.70 -5.14 -15.28
CA SER A 33 -5.70 -5.69 -13.92
C SER A 33 -4.70 -6.82 -13.75
N LEU A 34 -4.31 -7.09 -12.52
CA LEU A 34 -3.37 -8.16 -12.19
C LEU A 34 -3.93 -9.56 -12.50
N LYS A 35 -5.24 -9.76 -12.55
CA LYS A 35 -5.86 -11.04 -12.93
C LYS A 35 -5.29 -11.62 -14.23
N ARG A 36 -4.83 -10.78 -15.13
CA ARG A 36 -4.19 -11.20 -16.39
C ARG A 36 -2.79 -11.77 -16.19
N TYR A 37 -2.14 -11.46 -15.08
CA TYR A 37 -0.82 -12.00 -14.71
C TYR A 37 -0.92 -13.33 -13.98
N THR A 38 -1.98 -13.52 -13.20
CA THR A 38 -2.12 -14.66 -12.30
C THR A 38 -2.62 -15.92 -12.97
N GLN A 39 -3.16 -15.83 -14.20
CA GLN A 39 -3.66 -16.99 -14.93
C GLN A 39 -2.57 -18.01 -15.28
N ASN A 40 -1.31 -17.61 -15.28
CA ASN A 40 -0.19 -18.51 -15.56
C ASN A 40 1.00 -18.23 -14.64
N ARG A 41 0.88 -18.60 -13.36
CA ARG A 41 1.92 -18.42 -12.32
C ARG A 41 3.26 -19.15 -12.60
N SER A 42 3.32 -19.98 -13.66
CA SER A 42 4.59 -20.59 -14.09
C SER A 42 5.52 -19.61 -14.81
N VAL A 43 5.01 -18.45 -15.22
CA VAL A 43 5.77 -17.40 -15.90
C VAL A 43 5.71 -16.14 -15.02
N ARG A 44 6.83 -15.77 -14.40
CA ARG A 44 6.93 -14.61 -13.50
C ARG A 44 6.61 -13.27 -14.17
N ILE A 45 6.99 -13.14 -15.43
CA ILE A 45 6.69 -11.97 -16.26
C ILE A 45 5.92 -12.47 -17.49
N PRO A 46 4.58 -12.33 -17.52
CA PRO A 46 3.79 -12.75 -18.67
C PRO A 46 4.17 -11.95 -19.92
N GLU A 47 4.08 -12.59 -21.07
CA GLU A 47 4.29 -11.92 -22.36
C GLU A 47 3.15 -10.94 -22.70
N ASP A 48 1.96 -11.18 -22.19
CA ASP A 48 0.77 -10.34 -22.39
C ASP A 48 0.28 -9.72 -21.07
N PHE A 49 0.48 -8.42 -20.93
CA PHE A 49 0.02 -7.61 -19.82
C PHE A 49 -1.36 -6.93 -20.07
N GLY A 50 -2.11 -7.42 -21.03
CA GLY A 50 -3.40 -6.83 -21.40
C GLY A 50 -3.27 -5.64 -22.37
N PRO A 51 -4.32 -4.83 -22.50
CA PRO A 51 -4.35 -3.73 -23.46
C PRO A 51 -3.27 -2.69 -23.20
N ARG A 52 -2.81 -2.05 -24.28
CA ARG A 52 -1.87 -0.93 -24.18
C ARG A 52 -2.61 0.31 -23.69
N GLN A 53 -2.04 0.94 -22.68
CA GLN A 53 -2.50 2.20 -22.11
C GLN A 53 -1.60 3.35 -22.60
N SER A 54 -2.12 4.57 -22.62
CA SER A 54 -1.27 5.76 -22.74
C SER A 54 -0.40 5.88 -21.49
N LEU A 55 0.91 5.92 -21.70
CA LEU A 55 1.95 6.11 -20.68
C LEU A 55 2.95 7.14 -21.21
N LYS A 56 2.52 8.41 -21.26
CA LYS A 56 3.36 9.48 -21.78
C LYS A 56 4.58 9.67 -20.90
N GLY A 57 5.78 9.64 -21.53
CA GLY A 57 7.04 9.81 -20.82
C GLY A 57 7.55 8.58 -20.05
N PHE A 58 6.80 7.48 -20.03
CA PHE A 58 7.31 6.21 -19.52
C PHE A 58 8.15 5.49 -20.56
N ASP A 59 8.99 4.55 -20.12
CA ASP A 59 9.71 3.66 -21.02
C ASP A 59 8.72 2.92 -21.92
N PRO A 60 8.86 3.00 -23.25
CA PRO A 60 7.96 2.38 -24.21
C PRO A 60 7.92 0.84 -24.11
N ALA A 61 8.85 0.22 -23.38
CA ALA A 61 8.81 -1.20 -23.06
C ALA A 61 7.60 -1.58 -22.22
N TYR A 62 7.05 -0.65 -21.42
CA TYR A 62 5.86 -0.91 -20.60
C TYR A 62 4.58 -0.69 -21.40
N ARG A 63 3.62 -1.59 -21.25
CA ARG A 63 2.35 -1.55 -21.99
C ARG A 63 1.28 -0.73 -21.27
N ASN A 64 1.24 -0.86 -19.95
CA ASN A 64 0.27 -0.19 -19.08
C ASN A 64 0.86 -0.01 -17.68
N ILE A 65 0.13 0.63 -16.80
CA ILE A 65 0.63 0.94 -15.46
C ILE A 65 0.84 -0.30 -14.60
N ILE A 66 0.06 -1.36 -14.77
CA ILE A 66 0.26 -2.63 -14.06
C ILE A 66 1.59 -3.27 -14.49
N ASP A 67 1.82 -3.34 -15.80
CA ASP A 67 3.08 -3.81 -16.37
C ASP A 67 4.28 -3.02 -15.83
N TYR A 68 4.17 -1.69 -15.78
CA TYR A 68 5.20 -0.83 -15.20
C TYR A 68 5.49 -1.20 -13.74
N ILE A 69 4.49 -1.15 -12.86
CA ILE A 69 4.67 -1.37 -11.41
C ILE A 69 5.18 -2.78 -11.09
N VAL A 70 4.61 -3.81 -11.71
CA VAL A 70 5.03 -5.19 -11.46
C VAL A 70 6.45 -5.44 -11.96
N ARG A 71 6.76 -4.99 -13.17
CA ARG A 71 8.05 -5.28 -13.79
C ARG A 71 9.20 -4.51 -13.16
N ILE A 72 9.00 -3.23 -12.75
CA ILE A 72 10.03 -2.51 -12.01
C ILE A 72 10.28 -3.16 -10.64
N THR A 73 9.24 -3.65 -9.96
CA THR A 73 9.37 -4.37 -8.69
C THR A 73 10.23 -5.61 -8.88
N TYR A 74 9.94 -6.45 -9.86
CA TYR A 74 10.76 -7.64 -10.13
C TYR A 74 12.20 -7.29 -10.48
N ARG A 75 12.42 -6.31 -11.35
CA ARG A 75 13.76 -5.88 -11.76
C ARG A 75 14.59 -5.38 -10.58
N ILE A 76 14.00 -4.68 -9.65
CA ILE A 76 14.70 -4.14 -8.48
C ILE A 76 15.03 -5.22 -7.45
N TRP A 77 14.12 -6.18 -7.23
CA TRP A 77 14.16 -7.06 -6.06
C TRP A 77 14.53 -8.51 -6.37
N GLU A 78 14.22 -9.06 -7.53
CA GLU A 78 14.36 -10.48 -7.83
C GLU A 78 15.82 -10.90 -8.06
N THR A 79 16.16 -12.17 -7.75
CA THR A 79 17.56 -12.63 -7.65
C THR A 79 18.30 -12.75 -8.97
N ASP A 80 17.65 -13.20 -10.03
CA ASP A 80 18.36 -13.65 -11.25
C ASP A 80 18.94 -12.47 -12.06
N ASP A 81 18.24 -11.33 -12.09
CA ASP A 81 18.65 -10.13 -12.81
C ASP A 81 18.45 -8.86 -11.98
N ARG A 82 18.67 -8.95 -10.67
CA ARG A 82 18.45 -7.84 -9.74
C ARG A 82 19.27 -6.61 -10.07
N GLU A 83 18.56 -5.52 -10.34
CA GLU A 83 19.16 -4.22 -10.63
C GLU A 83 18.70 -3.17 -9.64
N VAL A 84 19.23 -3.17 -8.40
CA VAL A 84 18.85 -2.20 -7.36
C VAL A 84 19.03 -0.75 -7.84
N ASP A 85 20.10 -0.47 -8.60
CA ASP A 85 20.37 0.87 -9.12
C ASP A 85 19.33 1.36 -10.13
N TYR A 86 18.47 0.46 -10.66
CA TYR A 86 17.35 0.84 -11.51
C TYR A 86 16.32 1.73 -10.78
N ILE A 87 16.31 1.73 -9.45
CA ILE A 87 15.55 2.72 -8.65
C ILE A 87 15.91 4.14 -9.11
N GLY A 88 17.17 4.41 -9.45
CA GLY A 88 17.60 5.67 -10.03
C GLY A 88 16.94 6.03 -11.35
N GLN A 89 16.28 5.08 -12.03
CA GLN A 89 15.61 5.28 -13.32
C GLN A 89 14.07 5.35 -13.20
N CYS A 90 13.50 4.81 -12.12
CA CYS A 90 12.06 4.76 -11.94
C CYS A 90 11.55 5.51 -10.68
N TYR A 91 12.45 6.09 -9.87
CA TYR A 91 12.11 7.02 -8.80
C TYR A 91 12.68 8.40 -9.08
N ALA A 92 11.92 9.44 -8.79
CA ALA A 92 12.41 10.81 -8.88
C ALA A 92 13.63 11.03 -7.98
N PRO A 93 14.62 11.86 -8.39
CA PRO A 93 15.80 12.12 -7.56
C PRO A 93 15.49 12.63 -6.16
N ASP A 94 14.38 13.32 -6.00
CA ASP A 94 13.86 13.91 -4.76
C ASP A 94 12.56 13.25 -4.28
N SER A 95 12.31 12.00 -4.69
CA SER A 95 11.15 11.21 -4.28
C SER A 95 10.95 11.20 -2.77
N VAL A 96 9.70 11.14 -2.35
CA VAL A 96 9.29 11.10 -0.94
C VAL A 96 8.65 9.75 -0.67
N VAL A 97 9.17 9.04 0.33
CA VAL A 97 8.65 7.74 0.77
C VAL A 97 8.32 7.79 2.25
N PHE A 98 7.08 7.47 2.60
CA PHE A 98 6.64 7.22 3.97
C PHE A 98 6.62 5.71 4.20
N ASP A 99 7.31 5.25 5.22
CA ASP A 99 7.35 3.84 5.61
C ASP A 99 7.27 3.66 7.14
N ASP A 100 7.47 2.44 7.63
CA ASP A 100 7.48 2.10 9.05
C ASP A 100 8.55 2.87 9.84
N TYR A 101 9.59 3.34 9.17
CA TYR A 101 10.74 4.05 9.77
C TYR A 101 10.66 5.56 9.58
N GLY A 102 9.59 6.05 8.98
CA GLY A 102 9.29 7.47 8.84
C GLY A 102 9.40 7.98 7.42
N LEU A 103 10.00 9.15 7.28
CA LEU A 103 10.10 9.85 6.00
C LEU A 103 11.49 9.67 5.39
N GLN A 104 11.54 9.05 4.22
CA GLN A 104 12.74 8.96 3.40
C GLN A 104 12.67 9.94 2.23
N LYS A 105 13.81 10.53 1.87
CA LYS A 105 13.89 11.49 0.77
C LYS A 105 15.01 11.12 -0.20
N GLY A 106 14.62 11.09 -1.47
CA GLY A 106 15.50 10.91 -2.61
C GLY A 106 15.83 9.46 -2.96
N SER A 107 15.91 9.19 -4.25
CA SER A 107 16.17 7.86 -4.79
C SER A 107 17.48 7.22 -4.29
N LYS A 108 18.51 8.02 -3.98
CA LYS A 108 19.77 7.51 -3.41
C LYS A 108 19.58 6.84 -2.05
N LYS A 109 18.69 7.38 -1.19
CA LYS A 109 18.40 6.77 0.10
C LYS A 109 17.65 5.45 -0.09
N ILE A 110 16.69 5.42 -1.00
CA ILE A 110 15.92 4.21 -1.33
C ILE A 110 16.88 3.12 -1.86
N ILE A 111 17.79 3.45 -2.78
CA ILE A 111 18.82 2.52 -3.29
C ILE A 111 19.64 1.93 -2.13
N SER A 112 20.14 2.78 -1.24
CA SER A 112 20.94 2.33 -0.09
C SER A 112 20.15 1.37 0.80
N ASP A 113 18.90 1.68 1.12
CA ASP A 113 18.06 0.83 1.99
C ASP A 113 17.68 -0.48 1.31
N THR A 114 17.44 -0.45 -0.01
CA THR A 114 17.17 -1.66 -0.79
C THR A 114 18.39 -2.59 -0.80
N TYR A 115 19.61 -2.07 -0.95
CA TYR A 115 20.83 -2.88 -0.84
C TYR A 115 20.97 -3.52 0.54
N HIS A 116 20.66 -2.81 1.63
CA HIS A 116 20.68 -3.39 2.98
C HIS A 116 19.65 -4.52 3.12
N THR A 117 18.46 -4.34 2.58
CA THR A 117 17.40 -5.34 2.66
C THR A 117 17.76 -6.58 1.83
N THR A 118 18.26 -6.40 0.61
CA THR A 118 18.66 -7.51 -0.26
C THR A 118 19.90 -8.25 0.24
N ALA A 119 20.80 -7.57 0.95
CA ALA A 119 21.91 -8.22 1.65
C ALA A 119 21.43 -9.06 2.85
N ALA A 120 20.41 -8.60 3.57
CA ALA A 120 19.81 -9.35 4.69
C ALA A 120 18.95 -10.53 4.22
N PHE A 121 18.31 -10.41 3.05
CA PHE A 121 17.45 -11.42 2.43
C PHE A 121 17.86 -11.63 0.97
N PRO A 122 18.96 -12.37 0.68
CA PRO A 122 19.48 -12.48 -0.68
C PRO A 122 18.54 -13.17 -1.67
N ASP A 123 17.68 -14.06 -1.19
CA ASP A 123 16.68 -14.82 -1.95
C ASP A 123 15.29 -14.17 -1.95
N ILE A 124 15.21 -12.86 -1.69
CA ILE A 124 13.93 -12.14 -1.59
C ILE A 124 13.15 -12.19 -2.91
N VAL A 125 11.87 -12.46 -2.79
CA VAL A 125 10.88 -12.46 -3.86
C VAL A 125 9.69 -11.60 -3.42
N LEU A 126 9.18 -10.78 -4.34
CA LEU A 126 7.99 -9.98 -4.14
C LEU A 126 6.87 -10.51 -5.05
N ASP A 127 6.07 -11.42 -4.52
CA ASP A 127 4.96 -12.03 -5.25
C ASP A 127 3.78 -11.05 -5.30
N ALA A 128 3.44 -10.56 -6.49
CA ALA A 128 2.37 -9.60 -6.70
C ALA A 128 1.01 -10.29 -6.50
N GLU A 129 0.21 -9.81 -5.56
CA GLU A 129 -1.13 -10.37 -5.27
C GLU A 129 -2.24 -9.53 -5.91
N GLU A 130 -2.16 -8.19 -5.82
CA GLU A 130 -3.13 -7.29 -6.44
C GLU A 130 -2.51 -5.92 -6.74
N VAL A 131 -2.99 -5.26 -7.79
CA VAL A 131 -2.67 -3.86 -8.09
C VAL A 131 -3.95 -3.12 -8.42
N ILE A 132 -4.30 -2.14 -7.59
CA ILE A 132 -5.39 -1.20 -7.84
C ILE A 132 -4.77 0.10 -8.34
N TRP A 133 -5.34 0.69 -9.39
CA TRP A 133 -4.79 1.92 -9.97
C TRP A 133 -5.88 2.91 -10.38
N ALA A 134 -5.49 4.18 -10.45
CA ALA A 134 -6.27 5.28 -11.00
C ALA A 134 -5.34 6.34 -11.59
N GLY A 135 -5.89 7.31 -12.30
CA GLY A 135 -5.11 8.41 -12.85
C GLY A 135 -4.91 8.33 -14.35
N ASN A 136 -4.04 9.18 -14.85
CA ASN A 136 -3.72 9.31 -16.27
C ASN A 136 -2.37 10.04 -16.48
N ASP A 137 -2.02 10.30 -17.74
CA ASP A 137 -0.78 10.98 -18.14
C ASP A 137 -0.66 12.44 -17.68
N GLU A 138 -1.73 13.06 -17.18
CA GLU A 138 -1.73 14.47 -16.78
C GLU A 138 -1.51 14.65 -15.29
N ILE A 139 -2.23 13.86 -14.50
CA ILE A 139 -2.19 13.95 -13.03
C ILE A 139 -1.24 12.94 -12.38
N GLY A 140 -0.77 11.96 -13.15
CA GLY A 140 -0.01 10.82 -12.70
C GLY A 140 -0.90 9.61 -12.43
N PHE A 141 -0.25 8.46 -12.29
CA PHE A 141 -0.89 7.20 -11.97
C PHE A 141 -0.71 6.90 -10.49
N HIS A 142 -1.80 6.77 -9.77
CA HIS A 142 -1.85 6.29 -8.41
C HIS A 142 -2.00 4.78 -8.44
N THR A 143 -1.17 4.07 -7.72
CA THR A 143 -1.21 2.60 -7.66
C THR A 143 -1.15 2.12 -6.22
N SER A 144 -1.89 1.08 -5.89
CA SER A 144 -1.79 0.36 -4.63
C SER A 144 -1.40 -1.08 -4.96
N HIS A 145 -0.15 -1.41 -4.69
CA HIS A 145 0.44 -2.70 -5.01
C HIS A 145 0.51 -3.56 -3.76
N LEU A 146 -0.34 -4.55 -3.67
CA LEU A 146 -0.28 -5.60 -2.66
C LEU A 146 0.68 -6.69 -3.10
N THR A 147 1.71 -6.92 -2.31
CA THR A 147 2.71 -7.97 -2.54
C THR A 147 2.90 -8.82 -1.30
N ARG A 148 3.27 -10.08 -1.52
CA ARG A 148 3.79 -10.95 -0.49
C ARG A 148 5.31 -11.04 -0.62
N ILE A 149 6.02 -10.53 0.37
CA ILE A 149 7.46 -10.71 0.46
C ILE A 149 7.76 -12.08 1.02
N ILE A 150 8.68 -12.80 0.37
CA ILE A 150 9.19 -14.09 0.79
C ILE A 150 10.72 -14.03 0.72
N GLY A 151 11.41 -14.48 1.76
CA GLY A 151 12.87 -14.47 1.76
C GLY A 151 13.46 -15.17 2.99
N THR A 152 14.75 -15.48 2.95
CA THR A 152 15.48 -16.10 4.06
C THR A 152 16.48 -15.11 4.65
N ASN A 153 16.37 -14.84 5.94
CA ASN A 153 17.29 -13.92 6.63
C ASN A 153 18.65 -14.59 6.84
N THR A 154 19.51 -14.55 5.84
CA THR A 154 20.87 -15.11 5.88
C THR A 154 21.95 -14.06 6.06
N GLY A 155 21.62 -12.78 5.93
CA GLY A 155 22.50 -11.65 6.19
C GLY A 155 22.11 -10.86 7.44
N GLU A 156 23.03 -10.02 7.90
CA GLU A 156 22.76 -9.07 8.98
C GLU A 156 21.68 -8.08 8.52
N SER A 157 20.73 -7.79 9.39
CA SER A 157 19.65 -6.84 9.16
C SER A 157 19.65 -5.76 10.24
N ARG A 158 18.82 -4.73 10.07
CA ARG A 158 18.60 -3.72 11.12
C ARG A 158 18.06 -4.28 12.43
N TYR A 159 17.60 -5.54 12.42
CA TYR A 159 17.11 -6.28 13.58
C TYR A 159 18.17 -7.21 14.18
N GLY A 160 19.43 -7.08 13.79
CA GLY A 160 20.59 -7.82 14.27
C GLY A 160 21.09 -8.90 13.30
N ALA A 161 21.89 -9.82 13.84
CA ALA A 161 22.53 -10.89 13.10
C ALA A 161 21.52 -11.81 12.41
N ALA A 162 21.96 -12.43 11.32
CA ALA A 162 21.17 -13.40 10.55
C ALA A 162 20.54 -14.49 11.44
N LYS A 163 19.27 -14.79 11.21
CA LYS A 163 18.52 -15.82 11.95
C LYS A 163 18.39 -17.14 11.18
N GLY A 164 18.71 -17.16 9.90
CA GLY A 164 18.49 -18.31 9.02
C GLY A 164 17.01 -18.63 8.77
N THR A 165 16.11 -17.75 9.17
CA THR A 165 14.66 -17.98 9.12
C THR A 165 14.10 -17.52 7.80
N ARG A 166 13.27 -18.37 7.17
CA ARG A 166 12.44 -17.99 6.04
C ARG A 166 11.21 -17.24 6.53
N VAL A 167 10.95 -16.07 5.96
CA VAL A 167 9.84 -15.21 6.29
C VAL A 167 8.91 -15.03 5.10
N HIS A 168 7.64 -14.75 5.38
CA HIS A 168 6.64 -14.33 4.39
C HIS A 168 5.67 -13.35 5.05
N PHE A 169 5.43 -12.21 4.43
CA PHE A 169 4.57 -11.18 4.98
C PHE A 169 4.04 -10.24 3.89
N LEU A 170 2.92 -9.58 4.18
CA LEU A 170 2.28 -8.67 3.25
C LEU A 170 2.93 -7.29 3.28
N VAL A 171 2.90 -6.64 2.12
CA VAL A 171 3.27 -5.23 1.92
C VAL A 171 2.25 -4.57 1.01
N ILE A 172 1.88 -3.36 1.34
CA ILE A 172 1.10 -2.49 0.46
C ILE A 172 1.95 -1.25 0.14
N ALA A 173 2.24 -1.04 -1.14
CA ALA A 173 2.94 0.13 -1.63
C ALA A 173 2.01 1.00 -2.47
N ASN A 174 1.66 2.18 -1.95
CA ASN A 174 0.88 3.18 -2.68
C ASN A 174 1.82 4.18 -3.33
N CYS A 175 1.95 4.10 -4.65
CA CYS A 175 2.85 4.95 -5.43
C CYS A 175 2.08 5.96 -6.26
N VAL A 176 2.68 7.13 -6.47
CA VAL A 176 2.26 8.07 -7.51
C VAL A 176 3.40 8.22 -8.52
N ALA A 177 3.13 7.80 -9.75
CA ALA A 177 4.11 7.79 -10.84
C ALA A 177 3.67 8.69 -11.99
N LEU A 178 4.60 9.46 -12.53
CA LEU A 178 4.40 10.28 -13.73
C LEU A 178 5.68 10.30 -14.56
N GLU A 179 5.56 10.11 -15.89
CA GLU A 179 6.70 10.12 -16.79
C GLU A 179 7.85 9.20 -16.35
N ASN A 180 7.52 7.97 -15.93
CA ASN A 180 8.45 6.95 -15.44
C ASN A 180 9.08 7.23 -14.07
N ASP A 181 8.70 8.30 -13.36
CA ASP A 181 9.19 8.63 -12.02
C ASP A 181 8.13 8.38 -10.96
N ILE A 182 8.39 7.47 -10.04
CA ILE A 182 7.68 7.43 -8.76
C ILE A 182 8.25 8.59 -7.92
N PHE A 183 7.42 9.54 -7.54
CA PHE A 183 7.85 10.72 -6.78
C PHE A 183 7.22 10.79 -5.39
N LEU A 184 6.16 10.01 -5.14
CA LEU A 184 5.53 9.86 -3.84
C LEU A 184 5.21 8.38 -3.63
N GLU A 185 5.54 7.87 -2.45
CA GLU A 185 5.19 6.51 -2.05
C GLU A 185 4.79 6.48 -0.57
N HIS A 186 3.75 5.70 -0.27
CA HIS A 186 3.38 5.29 1.09
C HIS A 186 3.45 3.77 1.13
N VAL A 187 4.43 3.23 1.82
CA VAL A 187 4.64 1.79 1.91
C VAL A 187 4.46 1.29 3.33
N LEU A 188 3.66 0.25 3.48
CA LEU A 188 3.34 -0.41 4.75
C LEU A 188 3.80 -1.85 4.68
N TYR A 189 4.82 -2.16 5.44
CA TYR A 189 5.29 -3.53 5.65
C TYR A 189 4.57 -4.14 6.85
N ASN A 190 4.21 -5.42 6.78
CA ASN A 190 3.79 -6.16 7.97
C ASN A 190 5.02 -6.58 8.79
N THR A 191 5.80 -5.60 9.21
CA THR A 191 7.08 -5.74 9.91
C THR A 191 6.95 -6.55 11.19
N SER A 192 5.86 -6.37 11.92
CA SER A 192 5.62 -7.12 13.15
C SER A 192 5.42 -8.62 12.89
N ALA A 193 4.83 -9.01 11.77
CA ALA A 193 4.74 -10.41 11.34
C ALA A 193 6.13 -10.98 11.01
N MET A 194 6.92 -10.24 10.22
CA MET A 194 8.29 -10.62 9.89
C MET A 194 9.15 -10.81 11.16
N LEU A 195 9.11 -9.86 12.09
CA LEU A 195 9.86 -9.92 13.35
C LEU A 195 9.50 -11.16 14.16
N LYS A 196 8.20 -11.46 14.32
CA LYS A 196 7.75 -12.68 15.02
C LYS A 196 8.27 -13.95 14.37
N GLN A 197 8.22 -14.04 13.04
CA GLN A 197 8.75 -15.18 12.29
C GLN A 197 10.26 -15.33 12.49
N MET A 198 11.00 -14.22 12.58
CA MET A 198 12.43 -14.19 12.88
C MET A 198 12.76 -14.47 14.37
N GLY A 199 11.77 -14.65 15.24
CA GLY A 199 11.96 -14.79 16.69
C GLY A 199 12.43 -13.49 17.37
N VAL A 200 12.18 -12.34 16.75
CA VAL A 200 12.44 -11.02 17.33
C VAL A 200 11.15 -10.52 17.98
N ASP A 201 11.24 -10.05 19.22
CA ASP A 201 10.11 -9.47 19.94
C ASP A 201 9.77 -8.08 19.36
N PRO A 202 8.60 -7.91 18.71
CA PRO A 202 8.22 -6.62 18.13
C PRO A 202 8.12 -5.49 19.17
N TRP A 203 7.84 -5.82 20.42
CA TRP A 203 7.73 -4.83 21.49
C TRP A 203 9.10 -4.28 21.90
N LYS A 204 10.11 -5.14 21.98
CA LYS A 204 11.49 -4.71 22.23
C LYS A 204 12.01 -3.83 21.09
N GLU A 205 11.64 -4.15 19.86
CA GLU A 205 11.98 -3.32 18.71
C GLU A 205 11.26 -1.97 18.76
N ALA A 206 9.98 -1.95 19.12
CA ALA A 206 9.24 -0.70 19.32
C ALA A 206 9.84 0.16 20.44
N GLU A 207 10.26 -0.44 21.55
CA GLU A 207 10.98 0.25 22.63
C GLU A 207 12.30 0.83 22.15
N ARG A 208 13.09 0.07 21.38
CA ARG A 208 14.35 0.53 20.78
C ARG A 208 14.12 1.75 19.87
N LEU A 209 13.13 1.67 18.98
CA LEU A 209 12.76 2.78 18.08
C LEU A 209 12.24 4.00 18.83
N ALA A 210 11.58 3.82 19.97
CA ALA A 210 11.12 4.93 20.80
C ALA A 210 12.27 5.67 21.50
N HIS A 211 13.34 4.94 21.87
CA HIS A 211 14.54 5.52 22.48
C HIS A 211 15.50 6.13 21.47
N ASP A 212 15.70 5.46 20.34
CA ASP A 212 16.62 5.87 19.27
C ASP A 212 15.88 5.79 17.91
N PRO A 213 15.02 6.78 17.62
CA PRO A 213 14.24 6.78 16.40
C PRO A 213 15.14 7.03 15.18
N PRO A 214 14.89 6.36 14.07
CA PRO A 214 15.62 6.59 12.84
C PRO A 214 15.41 8.03 12.34
N PRO A 215 16.38 8.58 11.60
CA PRO A 215 16.23 9.86 10.92
C PRO A 215 14.97 9.84 10.03
N GLY A 216 14.16 10.89 10.12
CA GLY A 216 12.92 11.00 9.32
C GLY A 216 11.69 10.39 9.98
N TRP A 217 11.80 9.83 11.18
CA TRP A 217 10.63 9.39 11.94
C TRP A 217 9.60 10.53 12.06
N PRO A 218 8.30 10.30 11.73
CA PRO A 218 7.30 11.35 11.71
C PRO A 218 6.90 11.76 13.13
N ARG A 219 7.75 12.59 13.75
CA ARG A 219 7.49 13.19 15.07
C ARG A 219 7.03 14.64 15.00
N SER A 220 7.27 15.31 13.86
CA SER A 220 6.85 16.69 13.69
C SER A 220 5.46 16.75 13.11
N GLU A 221 4.68 17.73 13.57
CA GLU A 221 3.36 18.02 13.00
C GLU A 221 3.45 18.29 11.48
N ALA A 222 4.54 18.90 11.00
CA ALA A 222 4.76 19.15 9.60
C ALA A 222 4.87 17.85 8.78
N VAL A 223 5.57 16.83 9.26
CA VAL A 223 5.66 15.52 8.59
C VAL A 223 4.33 14.79 8.63
N TRP A 224 3.63 14.84 9.77
CA TRP A 224 2.30 14.25 9.89
C TRP A 224 1.30 14.89 8.94
N ASN A 225 1.31 16.22 8.86
CA ASN A 225 0.48 16.96 7.92
C ASN A 225 0.86 16.65 6.46
N GLN A 226 2.13 16.50 6.15
CA GLN A 226 2.58 16.10 4.80
C GLN A 226 2.08 14.69 4.44
N LEU A 227 2.10 13.74 5.36
CA LEU A 227 1.54 12.40 5.16
C LEU A 227 0.03 12.45 4.87
N LYS A 228 -0.71 13.33 5.56
CA LYS A 228 -2.15 13.52 5.40
C LYS A 228 -2.53 14.36 4.17
N THR A 229 -1.70 15.30 3.74
CA THR A 229 -2.03 16.30 2.70
C THR A 229 -2.13 15.75 1.28
N SER A 230 -1.79 14.50 1.05
CA SER A 230 -2.28 13.80 -0.13
C SER A 230 -3.76 13.39 0.00
N ALA A 231 -4.46 13.88 1.03
CA ALA A 231 -5.87 13.64 1.22
C ALA A 231 -6.68 14.13 0.03
N SER A 232 -7.27 13.22 -0.71
CA SER A 232 -8.26 13.57 -1.71
C SER A 232 -9.53 14.02 -1.00
N PRO A 233 -10.09 15.19 -1.34
CA PRO A 233 -11.40 15.56 -0.85
C PRO A 233 -12.42 14.46 -1.23
N SER A 234 -13.51 14.37 -0.47
CA SER A 234 -14.63 13.51 -0.85
C SER A 234 -15.03 13.80 -2.31
N LEU A 235 -15.06 12.76 -3.13
CA LEU A 235 -15.38 12.88 -4.53
C LEU A 235 -16.90 13.09 -4.68
N PRO A 236 -17.38 14.17 -5.32
CA PRO A 236 -18.81 14.39 -5.49
C PRO A 236 -19.46 13.21 -6.20
N ILE A 237 -20.58 12.74 -5.69
CA ILE A 237 -21.38 11.67 -6.31
C ILE A 237 -21.98 12.23 -7.61
N SER A 238 -21.77 11.54 -8.73
CA SER A 238 -22.43 11.86 -9.99
C SER A 238 -23.80 11.20 -10.09
N GLU A 239 -24.69 11.73 -10.94
CA GLU A 239 -26.00 11.10 -11.20
C GLU A 239 -25.83 9.67 -11.77
N GLN A 240 -24.75 9.40 -12.52
CA GLN A 240 -24.45 8.08 -13.06
C GLN A 240 -24.07 7.07 -11.98
N ASP A 241 -23.37 7.52 -10.94
CA ASP A 241 -22.99 6.65 -9.80
C ASP A 241 -24.23 6.26 -8.98
N LEU A 242 -25.20 7.14 -8.85
CA LEU A 242 -26.49 6.85 -8.18
C LEU A 242 -27.29 5.76 -8.92
N VAL A 243 -27.18 5.68 -10.24
CA VAL A 243 -27.84 4.65 -11.06
C VAL A 243 -27.15 3.28 -10.88
N ALA A 244 -25.84 3.25 -10.61
CA ALA A 244 -25.09 2.02 -10.39
C ALA A 244 -25.36 1.36 -9.02
N GLY A 245 -26.02 2.06 -8.09
CA GLY A 245 -26.40 1.53 -6.78
C GLY A 245 -25.26 1.37 -5.77
N PHE A 246 -23.99 1.53 -6.17
CA PHE A 246 -22.82 1.43 -5.31
C PHE A 246 -21.81 2.53 -5.65
N ASP A 247 -21.35 3.23 -4.62
CA ASP A 247 -20.35 4.29 -4.71
C ASP A 247 -19.12 3.92 -3.87
N PRO A 248 -17.99 3.55 -4.47
CA PRO A 248 -16.78 3.13 -3.74
C PRO A 248 -16.22 4.19 -2.79
N ASP A 249 -16.27 5.49 -3.12
CA ASP A 249 -15.79 6.57 -2.24
C ASP A 249 -16.71 6.72 -1.03
N ALA A 250 -18.02 6.82 -1.25
CA ALA A 250 -19.00 6.94 -0.18
C ALA A 250 -19.01 5.70 0.72
N PHE A 251 -18.86 4.50 0.12
CA PHE A 251 -18.73 3.24 0.85
C PHE A 251 -17.50 3.27 1.77
N SER A 252 -16.30 3.56 1.24
CA SER A 252 -15.08 3.59 2.02
C SER A 252 -15.16 4.59 3.18
N ARG A 253 -15.64 5.80 2.92
CA ARG A 253 -15.75 6.84 3.97
C ARG A 253 -16.78 6.48 5.03
N SER A 254 -17.93 5.97 4.62
CA SER A 254 -18.98 5.57 5.56
C SER A 254 -18.59 4.34 6.37
N LEU A 255 -17.87 3.37 5.79
CA LEU A 255 -17.31 2.22 6.48
C LEU A 255 -16.36 2.68 7.62
N HIS A 256 -15.39 3.53 7.30
CA HIS A 256 -14.44 4.02 8.30
C HIS A 256 -15.14 4.84 9.38
N HIS A 257 -16.11 5.69 9.02
CA HIS A 257 -16.86 6.47 9.98
C HIS A 257 -17.77 5.60 10.88
N ASN A 258 -18.50 4.65 10.30
CA ASN A 258 -19.54 3.90 11.03
C ASN A 258 -19.01 2.66 11.73
N VAL A 259 -17.91 2.08 11.25
CA VAL A 259 -17.34 0.89 11.86
C VAL A 259 -16.17 1.27 12.77
N TRP A 260 -15.14 1.95 12.26
CA TRP A 260 -13.94 2.25 13.02
C TRP A 260 -14.05 3.39 14.01
N ASN A 261 -14.79 4.46 13.70
CA ASN A 261 -15.00 5.58 14.64
C ASN A 261 -16.13 5.32 15.65
N LYS A 262 -16.76 4.17 15.56
CA LYS A 262 -17.76 3.68 16.51
C LYS A 262 -17.27 2.37 17.15
N ASP A 263 -18.15 1.49 17.50
CA ASP A 263 -17.88 0.25 18.22
C ASP A 263 -17.93 -1.02 17.35
N GLY A 264 -17.90 -0.86 16.03
CA GLY A 264 -18.05 -1.97 15.11
C GLY A 264 -19.48 -2.51 14.95
N SER A 265 -20.48 -1.96 15.68
CA SER A 265 -21.86 -2.45 15.64
C SER A 265 -22.52 -2.38 14.27
N SER A 266 -22.04 -1.49 13.40
CA SER A 266 -22.55 -1.32 12.03
C SER A 266 -21.91 -2.25 11.00
N ILE A 267 -21.07 -3.20 11.41
CA ILE A 267 -20.29 -4.06 10.49
C ILE A 267 -21.17 -4.82 9.49
N ASN A 268 -22.37 -5.22 9.91
CA ASN A 268 -23.32 -5.96 9.07
C ASN A 268 -23.79 -5.21 7.82
N ALA A 269 -23.65 -3.88 7.81
CA ALA A 269 -24.01 -3.07 6.64
C ALA A 269 -22.88 -3.00 5.58
N TYR A 270 -21.68 -3.48 5.90
CA TYR A 270 -20.50 -3.30 5.07
C TYR A 270 -19.81 -4.59 4.65
N TYR A 271 -19.93 -5.65 5.45
CA TYR A 271 -19.21 -6.91 5.23
C TYR A 271 -20.19 -8.09 5.12
N GLN A 272 -19.84 -9.04 4.28
CA GLN A 272 -20.52 -10.33 4.17
C GLN A 272 -20.14 -11.24 5.36
N ASP A 273 -20.93 -12.30 5.58
CA ASP A 273 -20.72 -13.19 6.73
C ASP A 273 -19.41 -13.99 6.66
N ASP A 274 -18.97 -14.31 5.47
CA ASP A 274 -17.80 -15.14 5.16
C ASP A 274 -16.53 -14.32 4.80
N PHE A 275 -16.57 -13.00 4.98
CA PHE A 275 -15.42 -12.19 4.64
C PHE A 275 -14.16 -12.58 5.44
N VAL A 276 -13.00 -12.37 4.82
CA VAL A 276 -11.70 -12.63 5.43
C VAL A 276 -10.93 -11.32 5.50
N PHE A 277 -10.39 -11.03 6.67
CA PHE A 277 -9.48 -9.91 6.90
C PHE A 277 -8.07 -10.43 7.17
N GLU A 278 -7.09 -9.93 6.44
CA GLU A 278 -5.67 -10.13 6.73
C GLU A 278 -5.05 -8.79 7.17
N GLY A 279 -4.51 -8.78 8.37
CA GLY A 279 -4.03 -7.55 9.00
C GLY A 279 -2.61 -7.66 9.55
N THR A 280 -2.23 -6.67 10.34
CA THR A 280 -0.92 -6.58 10.96
C THR A 280 -0.66 -7.74 11.92
N THR A 281 0.62 -8.11 12.06
CA THR A 281 1.09 -9.14 13.02
C THR A 281 0.56 -10.55 12.71
N ASP A 282 0.37 -10.88 11.42
CA ASP A 282 -0.22 -12.15 10.95
C ASP A 282 -1.63 -12.42 11.48
N ARG A 283 -2.37 -11.38 11.82
CA ARG A 283 -3.75 -11.53 12.24
C ARG A 283 -4.63 -11.82 11.02
N ARG A 284 -5.36 -12.91 11.11
CA ARG A 284 -6.36 -13.28 10.12
C ARG A 284 -7.68 -13.55 10.82
N PHE A 285 -8.71 -12.85 10.39
CA PHE A 285 -10.06 -13.01 10.90
C PHE A 285 -10.96 -13.55 9.78
N SER A 286 -11.81 -14.50 10.13
CA SER A 286 -12.90 -14.95 9.26
C SER A 286 -14.21 -14.62 9.95
N GLY A 287 -15.09 -13.92 9.23
CA GLY A 287 -16.40 -13.51 9.74
C GLY A 287 -16.40 -12.23 10.54
N LYS A 288 -17.60 -11.70 10.68
CA LYS A 288 -17.87 -10.36 11.26
C LYS A 288 -17.62 -10.27 12.74
N GLU A 289 -17.92 -11.33 13.50
CA GLU A 289 -17.79 -11.35 14.96
C GLU A 289 -16.33 -11.15 15.39
N ALA A 290 -15.41 -11.93 14.82
CA ALA A 290 -13.99 -11.84 15.16
C ALA A 290 -13.41 -10.47 14.79
N TYR A 291 -13.83 -9.91 13.66
CA TYR A 291 -13.38 -8.58 13.24
C TYR A 291 -13.99 -7.46 14.08
N THR A 292 -15.24 -7.58 14.51
CA THR A 292 -15.89 -6.65 15.45
C THR A 292 -15.16 -6.63 16.79
N GLU A 293 -14.76 -7.81 17.28
CA GLU A 293 -14.01 -7.91 18.53
C GLU A 293 -12.64 -7.22 18.39
N TYR A 294 -11.94 -7.43 17.29
CA TYR A 294 -10.69 -6.74 17.02
C TYR A 294 -10.84 -5.21 17.01
N ILE A 295 -11.90 -4.69 16.38
CA ILE A 295 -12.18 -3.24 16.38
C ILE A 295 -12.45 -2.76 17.80
N ARG A 296 -13.19 -3.54 18.61
CA ARG A 296 -13.46 -3.21 20.00
C ARG A 296 -12.19 -3.17 20.84
N GLU A 297 -11.30 -4.15 20.71
CA GLU A 297 -9.98 -4.16 21.36
C GLU A 297 -9.16 -2.89 21.02
N ILE A 298 -9.14 -2.47 19.75
CA ILE A 298 -8.47 -1.23 19.35
C ILE A 298 -9.12 -0.02 20.02
N ARG A 299 -10.47 0.01 20.07
CA ARG A 299 -11.23 1.11 20.69
C ARG A 299 -11.09 1.15 22.21
N GLU A 300 -10.89 0.02 22.87
CA GLU A 300 -10.58 -0.03 24.30
C GLU A 300 -9.21 0.59 24.61
N VAL A 301 -8.23 0.33 23.76
CA VAL A 301 -6.89 0.94 23.87
C VAL A 301 -6.90 2.43 23.54
N PHE A 302 -7.64 2.83 22.53
CA PHE A 302 -7.74 4.21 22.03
C PHE A 302 -9.23 4.67 22.04
N PRO A 303 -9.82 4.97 23.22
CA PRO A 303 -11.26 5.28 23.32
C PRO A 303 -11.66 6.56 22.58
N ASP A 304 -10.72 7.49 22.40
CA ASP A 304 -10.88 8.75 21.67
C ASP A 304 -10.43 8.69 20.21
N LEU A 305 -10.14 7.50 19.68
CA LEU A 305 -9.66 7.30 18.30
C LEU A 305 -10.57 7.98 17.27
N LYS A 306 -9.97 8.81 16.45
CA LYS A 306 -10.62 9.45 15.29
C LYS A 306 -9.85 9.08 14.03
N LEU A 307 -10.48 8.28 13.18
CA LEU A 307 -9.95 7.85 11.91
C LEU A 307 -10.58 8.68 10.79
N GLY A 308 -9.72 9.21 9.90
CA GLY A 308 -10.09 9.91 8.68
C GLY A 308 -9.59 9.17 7.45
N VAL A 309 -10.35 9.26 6.36
CA VAL A 309 -9.93 8.72 5.07
C VAL A 309 -9.15 9.78 4.31
N ASP A 310 -7.91 9.46 3.99
CA ASP A 310 -6.99 10.38 3.31
C ASP A 310 -7.13 10.29 1.78
N GLU A 311 -7.26 9.09 1.24
CA GLU A 311 -7.36 8.87 -0.19
C GLU A 311 -8.17 7.61 -0.49
N VAL A 312 -9.02 7.67 -1.50
CA VAL A 312 -9.76 6.53 -2.05
C VAL A 312 -9.62 6.53 -3.56
N TYR A 313 -9.31 5.39 -4.12
CA TYR A 313 -9.45 5.13 -5.56
C TYR A 313 -9.78 3.67 -5.81
N TRP A 314 -10.31 3.40 -6.99
CA TRP A 314 -10.84 2.09 -7.32
C TRP A 314 -10.75 1.81 -8.80
N MET A 315 -10.94 0.55 -9.13
CA MET A 315 -11.17 0.06 -10.48
C MET A 315 -12.33 -0.94 -10.48
N GLY A 316 -12.91 -1.15 -11.65
CA GLY A 316 -14.05 -2.05 -11.79
C GLY A 316 -15.38 -1.34 -12.01
N ASN A 317 -16.43 -2.11 -12.01
CA ASN A 317 -17.82 -1.65 -12.24
C ASN A 317 -18.83 -2.63 -11.61
N ALA A 318 -20.13 -2.29 -11.72
CA ALA A 318 -21.22 -3.11 -11.17
C ALA A 318 -21.28 -4.54 -11.71
N SER A 319 -20.78 -4.82 -12.92
CA SER A 319 -20.83 -6.15 -13.52
C SER A 319 -19.60 -7.02 -13.20
N GLU A 320 -18.48 -6.40 -12.85
CA GLU A 320 -17.19 -7.08 -12.59
C GLU A 320 -16.80 -7.06 -11.11
N GLY A 321 -17.53 -6.28 -10.29
CA GLY A 321 -17.14 -5.91 -8.94
C GLY A 321 -16.11 -4.79 -8.93
N TRP A 322 -15.82 -4.30 -7.74
CA TRP A 322 -14.84 -3.24 -7.51
C TRP A 322 -13.66 -3.73 -6.68
N LEU A 323 -12.49 -3.24 -7.02
CA LEU A 323 -11.28 -3.28 -6.22
C LEU A 323 -11.03 -1.88 -5.71
N ILE A 324 -10.98 -1.70 -4.39
CA ILE A 324 -10.93 -0.39 -3.76
C ILE A 324 -9.68 -0.30 -2.88
N SER A 325 -8.90 0.77 -3.06
CA SER A 325 -7.80 1.14 -2.18
C SER A 325 -8.19 2.34 -1.35
N THR A 326 -7.98 2.25 -0.04
CA THR A 326 -8.23 3.34 0.90
C THR A 326 -7.01 3.55 1.78
N ARG A 327 -6.42 4.73 1.71
CA ARG A 327 -5.43 5.19 2.68
C ARG A 327 -6.12 6.03 3.74
N TRP A 328 -5.76 5.80 4.99
CA TRP A 328 -6.37 6.44 6.15
C TRP A 328 -5.33 6.87 7.18
N SER A 329 -5.68 7.83 7.99
CA SER A 329 -4.92 8.25 9.17
C SER A 329 -5.83 8.39 10.38
N ALA A 330 -5.27 8.19 11.56
CA ALA A 330 -6.01 8.26 12.81
C ALA A 330 -5.18 8.93 13.91
N GLU A 331 -5.87 9.58 14.82
CA GLU A 331 -5.31 10.16 16.04
C GLU A 331 -6.10 9.66 17.25
N GLY A 332 -5.39 9.35 18.33
CA GLY A 332 -6.00 8.90 19.58
C GLY A 332 -5.01 8.89 20.71
N THR A 333 -5.48 8.71 21.93
CA THR A 333 -4.66 8.64 23.14
C THR A 333 -4.63 7.20 23.65
N HIS A 334 -3.42 6.68 23.92
CA HIS A 334 -3.24 5.34 24.49
C HIS A 334 -3.65 5.33 25.96
N LEU A 335 -4.93 5.07 26.22
CA LEU A 335 -5.57 5.14 27.55
C LEU A 335 -5.96 3.77 28.11
N GLY A 336 -6.13 2.75 27.29
CA GLY A 336 -6.55 1.42 27.72
C GLY A 336 -5.41 0.40 27.73
N ASP A 337 -5.52 -0.59 28.60
CA ASP A 337 -4.70 -1.80 28.57
C ASP A 337 -5.22 -2.75 27.47
N GLY A 338 -4.36 -3.50 26.84
CA GLY A 338 -4.75 -4.45 25.81
C GLY A 338 -3.65 -4.84 24.87
N ILE A 339 -3.97 -4.97 23.58
CA ILE A 339 -3.04 -5.45 22.56
C ILE A 339 -1.77 -4.61 22.42
N TYR A 340 -1.80 -3.36 22.88
CA TYR A 340 -0.63 -2.46 22.94
C TYR A 340 -0.06 -2.29 24.36
N ARG A 341 -0.31 -3.27 25.27
CA ARG A 341 0.15 -3.30 26.66
C ARG A 341 -0.45 -2.19 27.54
N GLN A 342 0.25 -1.86 28.61
CA GLN A 342 -0.20 -0.87 29.61
C GLN A 342 -0.33 0.53 29.02
N PRO A 343 -1.38 1.28 29.40
CA PRO A 343 -1.63 2.62 28.90
C PRO A 343 -0.45 3.57 29.22
N THR A 344 -0.08 4.38 28.25
CA THR A 344 0.99 5.36 28.39
C THR A 344 0.48 6.80 28.58
N GLY A 345 -0.81 7.06 28.35
CA GLY A 345 -1.39 8.39 28.32
C GLY A 345 -0.89 9.27 27.16
N ARG A 346 -0.17 8.70 26.19
CA ARG A 346 0.44 9.45 25.08
C ARG A 346 -0.52 9.56 23.92
N ALA A 347 -0.55 10.74 23.29
CA ALA A 347 -1.17 10.90 21.98
C ALA A 347 -0.41 10.08 20.93
N CYS A 348 -1.17 9.39 20.09
CA CYS A 348 -0.67 8.51 19.03
C CYS A 348 -1.22 8.97 17.69
N GLN A 349 -0.36 8.88 16.67
CA GLN A 349 -0.69 9.10 15.27
C GLN A 349 -0.48 7.78 14.54
N ILE A 350 -1.51 7.31 13.84
CA ILE A 350 -1.53 6.01 13.19
C ILE A 350 -1.98 6.22 11.75
N TRP A 351 -1.39 5.52 10.81
CA TRP A 351 -1.84 5.53 9.42
C TRP A 351 -1.79 4.14 8.82
N GLY A 352 -2.55 3.93 7.77
CA GLY A 352 -2.63 2.63 7.13
C GLY A 352 -3.27 2.68 5.76
N CYS A 353 -3.27 1.52 5.11
CA CYS A 353 -3.98 1.26 3.88
C CYS A 353 -4.86 0.02 4.03
N LEU A 354 -6.01 0.05 3.39
CA LEU A 354 -6.92 -1.08 3.27
C LEU A 354 -7.24 -1.29 1.78
N LEU A 355 -7.17 -2.54 1.36
CA LEU A 355 -7.67 -2.96 0.06
C LEU A 355 -8.90 -3.84 0.30
N TYR A 356 -9.99 -3.55 -0.41
CA TYR A 356 -11.17 -4.40 -0.37
C TYR A 356 -11.67 -4.76 -1.77
N THR A 357 -12.34 -5.91 -1.81
CA THR A 357 -13.17 -6.30 -2.94
C THR A 357 -14.63 -6.06 -2.58
N SER A 358 -15.40 -5.53 -3.49
CA SER A 358 -16.87 -5.53 -3.38
C SER A 358 -17.41 -6.58 -4.34
N PRO A 359 -18.34 -7.43 -3.90
CA PRO A 359 -18.92 -8.46 -4.76
C PRO A 359 -19.61 -7.85 -5.97
N SER A 360 -19.58 -8.57 -7.09
CA SER A 360 -20.42 -8.30 -8.24
C SER A 360 -21.87 -8.66 -7.92
N PRO A 361 -22.87 -7.94 -8.43
CA PRO A 361 -24.27 -8.33 -8.32
C PRO A 361 -24.59 -9.74 -8.87
N ARG A 362 -23.66 -10.35 -9.61
CA ARG A 362 -23.78 -11.73 -10.11
C ARG A 362 -23.42 -12.81 -9.09
N ASP A 363 -22.76 -12.43 -7.99
CA ASP A 363 -22.37 -13.39 -6.95
C ASP A 363 -23.53 -13.76 -6.04
N ASP A 364 -24.63 -12.99 -6.07
CA ASP A 364 -25.87 -13.27 -5.35
C ASP A 364 -26.80 -14.27 -6.09
N GLU A 365 -26.45 -14.68 -7.32
CA GLU A 365 -27.24 -15.63 -8.15
C GLU A 365 -26.59 -17.03 -8.25
N LEU A 366 -25.53 -17.32 -7.50
CA LEU A 366 -24.91 -18.66 -7.39
C LEU A 366 -25.19 -19.29 -6.01
#